data_8879d26ebc9cd604d6f78d8a577c2a7a
#
_entry.id   8879d26ebc9cd604d6f78d8a577c2a7a
#
_cell.length_a   1.000
_cell.length_b   1.000
_cell.length_c   1.000
_cell.angle_alpha   90.00
_cell.angle_beta   90.00
_cell.angle_gamma   90.00
#
_symmetry.space_group_name_H-M   'P 1'
#
loop_
_entity.id
_entity.type
_entity.pdbx_description
1 polymer ?
#
loop_
_entity_poly.entity_id
_entity_poly.type
_entity_poly.pdbx_seq_one_letter_code
_entity_poly.pdbx_strand_id
1 'polypeptide(L)'
;LLLPFPLAALADGPTVIVPEPLFFENREAAQMPSENLPEPAPAAPLSDGLSPQDGLEAQINHAVFRRDWQALPPLLARYRNLPARDQTLYDYALGALRRAQLRHKEAIALYRGIVGRHPDLAYPRFDLGVMLFEDRQYRAAEAELQHALPDLSPEMQNIAGRYLAAVREAESWQPDVSLQYEATDNVNNAADARFIEIDGKRWQKTADSLPQRAHGLRYGASVSREKNLGGHHYAYAKLGGDGVAYWDNHDFDEQSLNIAAGYKNHSAARSFGLVPFAETNWLGGSRYNRADGVQADFSRRFGAKWRVMLNAGYVRKRYREPHIAERYNGKMPLAGVTLMYAAPKGWLFYGGADWSHDMTKEAEQASVRKGIRFGAAKAFENGFGIRTNLRYARRTFDAPGSLVYRLTRKDHEYQANASVWHNKISWKGLVPHLNFRYLKIDSNMSGFYSRKSMQTFVSVEKQF
;
A
#
# COMPACT_ATOMS: atom_id res chain seq x y z
N LEU A 1 -32.95 -8.65 -42.58
CA LEU A 1 -33.55 -7.47 -41.96
C LEU A 1 -32.55 -6.94 -40.89
N LEU A 2 -31.83 -5.90 -41.23
CA LEU A 2 -30.96 -5.14 -40.36
C LEU A 2 -31.87 -4.15 -39.61
N LEU A 3 -32.19 -4.47 -38.36
CA LEU A 3 -32.74 -3.46 -37.45
C LEU A 3 -31.55 -2.80 -36.75
N PRO A 4 -31.42 -1.48 -36.80
CA PRO A 4 -30.43 -0.75 -36.03
C PRO A 4 -30.95 -0.62 -34.59
N PHE A 5 -30.69 -1.63 -33.73
CA PHE A 5 -30.78 -1.43 -32.32
C PHE A 5 -29.41 -0.88 -31.84
N PRO A 6 -29.39 0.21 -31.08
CA PRO A 6 -28.18 0.63 -30.42
C PRO A 6 -27.83 -0.39 -29.35
N LEU A 7 -27.10 -1.43 -29.72
CA LEU A 7 -26.58 -2.46 -28.81
C LEU A 7 -25.60 -1.91 -27.76
N ALA A 8 -25.20 -0.64 -27.88
CA ALA A 8 -24.46 0.08 -26.82
C ALA A 8 -25.24 0.18 -25.49
N ALA A 9 -26.57 -0.01 -25.48
CA ALA A 9 -27.37 -0.06 -24.28
C ALA A 9 -27.45 -1.46 -23.64
N LEU A 10 -26.98 -2.51 -24.33
CA LEU A 10 -26.97 -3.91 -23.85
C LEU A 10 -25.58 -4.45 -23.51
N ALA A 11 -24.54 -3.88 -24.10
CA ALA A 11 -23.19 -4.03 -23.59
C ALA A 11 -23.10 -3.19 -22.31
N ASP A 12 -22.62 -3.76 -21.21
CA ASP A 12 -22.38 -3.08 -19.94
C ASP A 12 -22.49 -1.58 -20.11
N GLY A 13 -23.51 -0.96 -19.47
CA GLY A 13 -23.53 0.48 -19.40
C GLY A 13 -22.12 0.93 -19.06
N PRO A 14 -21.67 2.09 -19.49
CA PRO A 14 -20.26 2.47 -19.53
C PRO A 14 -19.53 1.83 -18.39
N THR A 15 -18.52 1.07 -18.70
CA THR A 15 -17.84 0.20 -17.74
C THR A 15 -17.58 1.09 -16.56
N VAL A 16 -18.35 0.90 -15.48
CA VAL A 16 -18.08 1.62 -14.27
C VAL A 16 -16.69 1.16 -13.93
N ILE A 17 -15.71 1.91 -14.41
CA ILE A 17 -14.41 1.90 -13.81
C ILE A 17 -14.67 2.58 -12.47
N VAL A 18 -15.23 1.82 -11.54
CA VAL A 18 -14.84 2.00 -10.18
C VAL A 18 -13.35 1.76 -10.31
N PRO A 19 -12.49 2.76 -10.15
CA PRO A 19 -11.08 2.52 -9.97
C PRO A 19 -11.09 1.42 -8.93
N GLU A 20 -10.63 0.20 -9.28
CA GLU A 20 -10.57 -0.86 -8.29
C GLU A 20 -9.92 -0.19 -7.11
N PRO A 21 -10.64 0.00 -6.00
CA PRO A 21 -10.19 0.94 -5.00
C PRO A 21 -8.75 0.58 -4.77
N LEU A 22 -7.83 1.54 -4.79
CA LEU A 22 -6.35 1.40 -4.74
C LEU A 22 -5.85 0.48 -3.63
N PHE A 23 -6.76 -0.12 -2.89
CA PHE A 23 -6.63 -1.20 -1.93
C PHE A 23 -5.86 -2.41 -2.43
N PHE A 24 -5.90 -2.69 -3.73
CA PHE A 24 -5.26 -3.88 -4.28
C PHE A 24 -4.01 -3.56 -5.09
N GLU A 25 -3.75 -2.31 -5.41
CA GLU A 25 -2.43 -1.90 -5.85
C GLU A 25 -1.55 -1.75 -4.60
N ASN A 26 -0.73 -2.76 -4.34
CA ASN A 26 0.27 -2.79 -3.26
C ASN A 26 1.38 -1.74 -3.48
N ARG A 27 1.04 -0.43 -3.54
CA ARG A 27 2.04 0.64 -3.46
C ARG A 27 2.77 0.59 -2.10
N GLU A 28 2.07 0.21 -1.02
CA GLU A 28 2.72 0.01 0.30
C GLU A 28 3.64 -1.21 0.36
N ALA A 29 3.45 -2.22 -0.49
CA ALA A 29 4.39 -3.34 -0.57
C ALA A 29 5.71 -2.96 -1.24
N ALA A 30 5.73 -1.90 -2.03
CA ALA A 30 6.93 -1.35 -2.66
C ALA A 30 7.71 -0.40 -1.72
N GLN A 31 7.06 0.14 -0.71
CA GLN A 31 7.67 0.96 0.33
C GLN A 31 8.05 0.08 1.54
N MET A 32 8.93 -0.89 1.35
CA MET A 32 9.81 -1.30 2.45
C MET A 32 10.60 -0.05 2.81
N PRO A 33 10.71 0.35 4.10
CA PRO A 33 11.62 1.42 4.47
C PRO A 33 12.97 1.04 3.88
N SER A 34 13.50 1.87 3.01
CA SER A 34 14.87 1.73 2.56
C SER A 34 15.74 1.69 3.82
N GLU A 35 16.65 0.75 3.90
CA GLU A 35 17.58 0.55 5.02
C GLU A 35 18.58 1.71 5.20
N ASN A 36 18.24 2.91 4.76
CA ASN A 36 19.05 4.12 4.87
C ASN A 36 18.86 4.87 6.20
N LEU A 37 18.32 4.22 7.24
CA LEU A 37 18.43 4.76 8.59
C LEU A 37 19.90 4.72 9.01
N PRO A 38 20.42 5.81 9.60
CA PRO A 38 21.80 5.84 10.07
C PRO A 38 22.01 4.69 11.05
N GLU A 39 23.09 3.94 10.87
CA GLU A 39 23.48 2.95 11.85
C GLU A 39 23.66 3.64 13.21
N PRO A 40 23.11 3.08 14.31
CA PRO A 40 23.36 3.63 15.64
C PRO A 40 24.86 3.60 15.91
N ALA A 41 25.39 4.72 16.43
CA ALA A 41 26.81 4.84 16.75
C ALA A 41 27.25 3.81 17.77
N PRO A 42 28.50 3.36 17.72
CA PRO A 42 29.07 2.46 18.70
C PRO A 42 29.21 3.18 20.08
N ALA A 43 28.94 2.44 21.15
CA ALA A 43 29.20 2.91 22.52
C ALA A 43 30.70 3.11 22.75
N ALA A 44 31.07 4.10 23.57
CA ALA A 44 32.48 4.41 23.86
C ALA A 44 33.19 3.25 24.61
N PRO A 45 34.49 3.00 24.34
CA PRO A 45 35.23 1.94 25.04
C PRO A 45 35.52 2.31 26.49
N LEU A 46 35.37 1.34 27.40
CA LEU A 46 35.73 1.45 28.80
C LEU A 46 37.18 1.02 29.04
N SER A 47 37.84 1.66 30.01
CA SER A 47 39.26 1.50 30.34
C SER A 47 39.54 0.29 31.26
N ASP A 48 40.76 -0.26 31.16
CA ASP A 48 41.25 -1.45 31.82
C ASP A 48 41.46 -1.28 33.34
N GLY A 49 40.95 -2.25 34.14
CA GLY A 49 41.16 -2.37 35.57
C GLY A 49 40.06 -3.19 36.26
N LEU A 50 40.07 -4.54 36.14
CA LEU A 50 38.84 -5.33 36.29
C LEU A 50 38.81 -6.23 37.53
N SER A 51 37.83 -6.03 38.41
CA SER A 51 37.30 -7.04 39.35
C SER A 51 36.45 -8.10 38.62
N PRO A 52 36.14 -9.29 39.19
CA PRO A 52 35.26 -10.27 38.54
C PRO A 52 33.86 -9.71 38.20
N GLN A 53 33.40 -8.68 38.89
CA GLN A 53 32.16 -7.96 38.61
C GLN A 53 32.34 -6.99 37.47
N ASP A 54 33.46 -6.25 37.45
CA ASP A 54 33.86 -5.36 36.35
C ASP A 54 34.03 -6.15 35.05
N GLY A 55 34.52 -7.40 35.12
CA GLY A 55 34.62 -8.30 33.97
C GLY A 55 33.26 -8.65 33.35
N LEU A 56 32.18 -8.79 34.13
CA LEU A 56 30.86 -9.09 33.59
C LEU A 56 30.19 -7.87 32.98
N GLU A 57 30.37 -6.69 33.58
CA GLU A 57 29.89 -5.41 33.01
C GLU A 57 30.58 -5.08 31.70
N ALA A 58 31.91 -5.27 31.64
CA ALA A 58 32.65 -5.12 30.39
C ALA A 58 32.17 -6.08 29.29
N GLN A 59 31.89 -7.36 29.65
CA GLN A 59 31.34 -8.35 28.71
C GLN A 59 29.96 -7.93 28.19
N ILE A 60 29.06 -7.41 29.06
CA ILE A 60 27.75 -6.91 28.68
C ILE A 60 27.89 -5.71 27.72
N ASN A 61 28.70 -4.71 28.08
CA ASN A 61 28.98 -3.56 27.24
C ASN A 61 29.53 -3.96 25.88
N HIS A 62 30.51 -4.89 25.85
CA HIS A 62 31.10 -5.40 24.63
C HIS A 62 30.05 -6.13 23.76
N ALA A 63 29.18 -6.97 24.36
CA ALA A 63 28.12 -7.67 23.64
C ALA A 63 27.11 -6.69 23.02
N VAL A 64 26.71 -5.63 23.77
CA VAL A 64 25.83 -4.56 23.24
C VAL A 64 26.52 -3.82 22.09
N PHE A 65 27.77 -3.42 22.27
CA PHE A 65 28.56 -2.72 21.24
C PHE A 65 28.70 -3.53 19.94
N ARG A 66 29.05 -4.82 20.09
CA ARG A 66 29.18 -5.76 18.97
C ARG A 66 27.82 -6.22 18.40
N ARG A 67 26.72 -5.82 19.04
CA ARG A 67 25.37 -6.32 18.71
C ARG A 67 25.27 -7.86 18.77
N ASP A 68 26.01 -8.47 19.68
CA ASP A 68 25.97 -9.93 19.91
C ASP A 68 24.76 -10.27 20.78
N TRP A 69 23.60 -10.30 20.12
CA TRP A 69 22.31 -10.57 20.75
C TRP A 69 22.15 -12.03 21.18
N GLN A 70 23.08 -12.93 20.79
CA GLN A 70 23.09 -14.31 21.22
C GLN A 70 23.86 -14.48 22.54
N ALA A 71 24.98 -13.79 22.70
CA ALA A 71 25.76 -13.79 23.92
C ALA A 71 25.12 -12.99 25.07
N LEU A 72 24.34 -11.96 24.77
CA LEU A 72 23.80 -11.04 25.77
C LEU A 72 22.83 -11.67 26.79
N PRO A 73 21.87 -12.55 26.43
CA PRO A 73 20.91 -13.14 27.40
C PRO A 73 21.54 -13.87 28.55
N PRO A 74 22.49 -14.79 28.38
CA PRO A 74 23.14 -15.47 29.51
C PRO A 74 23.96 -14.52 30.38
N LEU A 75 24.58 -13.47 29.82
CA LEU A 75 25.28 -12.45 30.61
C LEU A 75 24.32 -11.66 31.47
N LEU A 76 23.18 -11.21 30.92
CA LEU A 76 22.14 -10.52 31.66
C LEU A 76 21.52 -11.41 32.78
N ALA A 77 21.31 -12.70 32.51
CA ALA A 77 20.81 -13.65 33.52
C ALA A 77 21.76 -13.77 34.72
N ARG A 78 23.08 -13.83 34.47
CA ARG A 78 24.10 -13.83 35.53
C ARG A 78 24.13 -12.50 36.29
N TYR A 79 24.14 -11.38 35.56
CA TYR A 79 24.22 -10.03 36.13
C TYR A 79 23.00 -9.69 36.99
N ARG A 80 21.82 -10.14 36.59
CA ARG A 80 20.57 -9.95 37.36
C ARG A 80 20.65 -10.46 38.79
N ASN A 81 21.40 -11.52 39.00
CA ASN A 81 21.50 -12.18 40.33
C ASN A 81 22.56 -11.55 41.22
N LEU A 82 23.30 -10.55 40.79
CA LEU A 82 24.29 -9.85 41.59
C LEU A 82 23.60 -8.82 42.51
N PRO A 83 23.93 -8.83 43.86
CA PRO A 83 23.31 -7.91 44.81
C PRO A 83 23.62 -6.42 44.51
N ALA A 84 24.83 -6.13 44.03
CA ALA A 84 25.34 -4.79 43.78
C ALA A 84 25.36 -4.41 42.27
N ARG A 85 24.45 -5.01 41.46
CA ARG A 85 24.40 -4.69 40.01
C ARG A 85 24.03 -3.25 39.79
N ASP A 86 24.62 -2.63 38.75
CA ASP A 86 24.10 -1.37 38.19
C ASP A 86 22.80 -1.61 37.44
N GLN A 87 21.70 -1.08 38.01
CA GLN A 87 20.37 -1.20 37.40
C GLN A 87 20.28 -0.46 36.06
N THR A 88 21.04 0.63 35.92
CA THR A 88 21.04 1.43 34.69
C THR A 88 21.68 0.65 33.55
N LEU A 89 22.84 0.03 33.77
CA LEU A 89 23.48 -0.85 32.80
C LEU A 89 22.59 -2.05 32.43
N TYR A 90 21.96 -2.67 33.43
CA TYR A 90 21.04 -3.79 33.19
C TYR A 90 19.86 -3.39 32.29
N ASP A 91 19.19 -2.29 32.63
CA ASP A 91 18.03 -1.79 31.87
C ASP A 91 18.44 -1.34 30.46
N TYR A 92 19.62 -0.72 30.33
CA TYR A 92 20.18 -0.31 29.05
C TYR A 92 20.43 -1.52 28.12
N ALA A 93 21.16 -2.50 28.60
CA ALA A 93 21.48 -3.69 27.82
C ALA A 93 20.24 -4.54 27.51
N LEU A 94 19.34 -4.71 28.49
CA LEU A 94 18.06 -5.40 28.26
C LEU A 94 17.19 -4.66 27.24
N GLY A 95 17.14 -3.33 27.30
CA GLY A 95 16.39 -2.50 26.38
C GLY A 95 16.94 -2.60 24.95
N ALA A 96 18.26 -2.58 24.77
CA ALA A 96 18.90 -2.79 23.48
C ALA A 96 18.56 -4.19 22.91
N LEU A 97 18.59 -5.23 23.75
CA LEU A 97 18.15 -6.58 23.35
C LEU A 97 16.69 -6.62 22.92
N ARG A 98 15.79 -5.96 23.68
CA ARG A 98 14.35 -5.90 23.35
C ARG A 98 14.11 -5.17 22.04
N ARG A 99 14.85 -4.08 21.77
CA ARG A 99 14.81 -3.39 20.49
C ARG A 99 15.22 -4.32 19.34
N ALA A 100 16.34 -5.04 19.47
CA ALA A 100 16.80 -6.00 18.46
C ALA A 100 15.78 -7.14 18.22
N GLN A 101 15.00 -7.51 19.25
CA GLN A 101 13.89 -8.46 19.16
C GLN A 101 12.59 -7.86 18.62
N LEU A 102 12.60 -6.59 18.15
CA LEU A 102 11.42 -5.84 17.69
C LEU A 102 10.33 -5.65 18.77
N ARG A 103 10.72 -5.74 20.05
CA ARG A 103 9.84 -5.52 21.22
C ARG A 103 9.92 -4.08 21.71
N HIS A 104 9.64 -3.13 20.78
CA HIS A 104 9.84 -1.69 21.01
C HIS A 104 9.13 -1.18 22.27
N LYS A 105 7.90 -1.62 22.55
CA LYS A 105 7.16 -1.22 23.77
C LYS A 105 7.96 -1.48 25.06
N GLU A 106 8.61 -2.63 25.15
CA GLU A 106 9.41 -3.01 26.34
C GLU A 106 10.73 -2.24 26.39
N ALA A 107 11.39 -2.11 25.23
CA ALA A 107 12.61 -1.31 25.11
C ALA A 107 12.39 0.13 25.54
N ILE A 108 11.36 0.78 25.01
CA ILE A 108 10.98 2.17 25.33
C ILE A 108 10.66 2.30 26.84
N ALA A 109 9.97 1.33 27.45
CA ALA A 109 9.66 1.38 28.87
C ALA A 109 10.93 1.36 29.75
N LEU A 110 11.92 0.51 29.41
CA LEU A 110 13.20 0.42 30.09
C LEU A 110 13.98 1.73 29.97
N TYR A 111 14.10 2.29 28.75
CA TYR A 111 14.85 3.54 28.52
C TYR A 111 14.16 4.76 29.13
N ARG A 112 12.83 4.83 29.15
CA ARG A 112 12.08 5.83 29.93
C ARG A 112 12.39 5.74 31.43
N GLY A 113 12.53 4.52 31.95
CA GLY A 113 12.96 4.31 33.32
C GLY A 113 14.37 4.83 33.60
N ILE A 114 15.32 4.64 32.68
CA ILE A 114 16.68 5.18 32.78
C ILE A 114 16.65 6.71 32.76
N VAL A 115 16.04 7.30 31.75
CA VAL A 115 15.97 8.76 31.56
C VAL A 115 15.22 9.44 32.72
N GLY A 116 14.23 8.76 33.33
CA GLY A 116 13.51 9.25 34.50
C GLY A 116 14.37 9.28 35.78
N ARG A 117 15.28 8.31 35.97
CA ARG A 117 16.22 8.28 37.09
C ARG A 117 17.44 9.17 36.88
N HIS A 118 17.89 9.24 35.66
CA HIS A 118 19.12 9.94 35.24
C HIS A 118 18.85 10.84 34.05
N PRO A 119 18.22 12.00 34.27
CA PRO A 119 17.82 12.89 33.18
C PRO A 119 19.03 13.57 32.48
N ASP A 120 20.19 13.53 33.08
CA ASP A 120 21.47 14.05 32.60
C ASP A 120 22.16 13.12 31.58
N LEU A 121 21.71 11.87 31.46
CA LEU A 121 22.32 10.92 30.53
C LEU A 121 21.83 11.15 29.09
N ALA A 122 22.61 11.87 28.30
CA ALA A 122 22.29 12.24 26.91
C ALA A 122 22.19 11.03 25.97
N TYR A 123 23.08 10.03 26.09
CA TYR A 123 23.08 8.85 25.21
C TYR A 123 21.88 7.93 25.37
N PRO A 124 21.46 7.52 26.59
CA PRO A 124 20.21 6.79 26.78
C PRO A 124 18.98 7.56 26.30
N ARG A 125 18.99 8.90 26.44
CA ARG A 125 17.92 9.78 25.96
C ARG A 125 17.89 9.80 24.41
N PHE A 126 19.05 9.88 23.78
CA PHE A 126 19.17 9.75 22.30
C PHE A 126 18.62 8.41 21.82
N ASP A 127 19.05 7.30 22.43
CA ASP A 127 18.55 5.95 22.10
C ASP A 127 17.05 5.82 22.28
N LEU A 128 16.48 6.41 23.35
CA LEU A 128 15.03 6.49 23.56
C LEU A 128 14.36 7.22 22.40
N GLY A 129 14.91 8.37 21.96
CA GLY A 129 14.41 9.12 20.82
C GLY A 129 14.41 8.29 19.55
N VAL A 130 15.47 7.54 19.27
CA VAL A 130 15.57 6.63 18.14
C VAL A 130 14.52 5.50 18.22
N MET A 131 14.35 4.87 19.38
CA MET A 131 13.34 3.82 19.56
C MET A 131 11.91 4.34 19.40
N LEU A 132 11.65 5.57 19.85
CA LEU A 132 10.36 6.24 19.67
C LEU A 132 10.11 6.54 18.17
N PHE A 133 11.14 6.95 17.43
CA PHE A 133 11.07 7.13 15.98
C PHE A 133 10.74 5.81 15.27
N GLU A 134 11.44 4.72 15.59
CA GLU A 134 11.18 3.38 15.05
C GLU A 134 9.75 2.90 15.36
N ASP A 135 9.24 3.21 16.55
CA ASP A 135 7.89 2.89 16.99
C ASP A 135 6.84 3.93 16.52
N ARG A 136 7.25 4.84 15.62
CA ARG A 136 6.40 5.87 15.02
C ARG A 136 5.72 6.82 16.03
N GLN A 137 6.34 7.08 17.15
CA GLN A 137 5.94 8.09 18.13
C GLN A 137 6.68 9.41 17.87
N TYR A 138 6.51 9.99 16.68
CA TYR A 138 7.38 11.04 16.14
C TYR A 138 7.46 12.29 17.01
N ARG A 139 6.34 12.74 17.59
CA ARG A 139 6.35 13.90 18.49
C ARG A 139 7.18 13.67 19.76
N ALA A 140 7.09 12.47 20.34
CA ALA A 140 7.90 12.10 21.49
C ALA A 140 9.37 11.89 21.10
N ALA A 141 9.62 11.28 19.93
CA ALA A 141 10.97 11.11 19.39
C ALA A 141 11.67 12.45 19.19
N GLU A 142 10.98 13.43 18.58
CA GLU A 142 11.51 14.77 18.38
C GLU A 142 11.89 15.43 19.71
N ALA A 143 11.02 15.37 20.71
CA ALA A 143 11.29 15.92 22.04
C ALA A 143 12.54 15.32 22.69
N GLU A 144 12.66 13.99 22.73
CA GLU A 144 13.81 13.32 23.34
C GLU A 144 15.12 13.58 22.58
N LEU A 145 15.08 13.60 21.24
CA LEU A 145 16.25 13.90 20.42
C LEU A 145 16.71 15.36 20.59
N GLN A 146 15.79 16.32 20.65
CA GLN A 146 16.11 17.73 20.90
C GLN A 146 16.71 17.95 22.28
N HIS A 147 16.19 17.27 23.32
CA HIS A 147 16.74 17.36 24.67
C HIS A 147 18.14 16.73 24.79
N ALA A 148 18.41 15.63 24.06
CA ALA A 148 19.73 15.00 24.07
C ALA A 148 20.79 15.79 23.31
N LEU A 149 20.39 16.53 22.26
CA LEU A 149 21.27 17.12 21.27
C LEU A 149 22.43 17.97 21.83
N PRO A 150 22.24 18.87 22.83
CA PRO A 150 23.31 19.75 23.32
C PRO A 150 24.47 18.98 23.99
N ASP A 151 24.19 17.84 24.62
CA ASP A 151 25.13 17.09 25.45
C ASP A 151 25.77 15.90 24.70
N LEU A 152 25.46 15.73 23.39
CA LEU A 152 26.04 14.71 22.52
C LEU A 152 27.37 15.16 21.89
N SER A 153 28.24 14.21 21.55
CA SER A 153 29.43 14.49 20.73
C SER A 153 29.03 15.05 19.34
N PRO A 154 29.93 15.79 18.66
CA PRO A 154 29.62 16.36 17.33
C PRO A 154 29.15 15.32 16.31
N GLU A 155 29.71 14.11 16.31
CA GLU A 155 29.29 13.03 15.44
C GLU A 155 27.87 12.58 15.76
N MET A 156 27.55 12.44 17.04
CA MET A 156 26.22 12.04 17.50
C MET A 156 25.18 13.15 17.27
N GLN A 157 25.57 14.43 17.38
CA GLN A 157 24.71 15.57 17.01
C GLN A 157 24.31 15.49 15.53
N ASN A 158 25.24 15.15 14.65
CA ASN A 158 24.94 14.94 13.22
C ASN A 158 23.91 13.79 13.02
N ILE A 159 24.08 12.69 13.74
CA ILE A 159 23.15 11.55 13.66
C ILE A 159 21.78 11.96 14.20
N ALA A 160 21.71 12.61 15.37
CA ALA A 160 20.46 13.13 15.94
C ALA A 160 19.76 14.11 14.99
N GLY A 161 20.53 15.01 14.34
CA GLY A 161 20.03 15.92 13.31
C GLY A 161 19.38 15.20 12.13
N ARG A 162 19.94 14.07 11.69
CA ARG A 162 19.35 13.24 10.62
C ARG A 162 18.02 12.61 11.05
N TYR A 163 17.91 12.11 12.28
CA TYR A 163 16.63 11.60 12.81
C TYR A 163 15.59 12.72 12.94
N LEU A 164 15.98 13.91 13.42
CA LEU A 164 15.08 15.07 13.47
C LEU A 164 14.61 15.50 12.07
N ALA A 165 15.48 15.43 11.08
CA ALA A 165 15.11 15.68 9.68
C ALA A 165 14.14 14.62 9.17
N ALA A 166 14.38 13.33 9.47
CA ALA A 166 13.51 12.21 9.09
C ALA A 166 12.12 12.31 9.75
N VAL A 167 12.02 12.77 11.00
CA VAL A 167 10.73 13.05 11.66
C VAL A 167 9.97 14.13 10.88
N ARG A 168 10.63 15.24 10.55
CA ARG A 168 9.99 16.35 9.80
C ARG A 168 9.55 15.91 8.41
N GLU A 169 10.36 15.11 7.73
CA GLU A 169 10.03 14.56 6.42
C GLU A 169 8.84 13.60 6.48
N ALA A 170 8.80 12.70 7.47
CA ALA A 170 7.69 11.76 7.66
C ALA A 170 6.35 12.46 7.95
N GLU A 171 6.37 13.68 8.51
CA GLU A 171 5.19 14.49 8.79
C GLU A 171 4.95 15.60 7.76
N SER A 172 5.79 15.70 6.73
CA SER A 172 5.61 16.67 5.65
C SER A 172 4.51 16.27 4.67
N TRP A 173 4.12 17.20 3.80
CA TRP A 173 3.29 16.88 2.65
C TRP A 173 4.06 16.01 1.67
N GLN A 174 3.48 14.86 1.34
CA GLN A 174 4.04 13.88 0.41
C GLN A 174 3.35 14.01 -0.95
N PRO A 175 3.97 14.70 -1.92
CA PRO A 175 3.46 14.76 -3.27
C PRO A 175 3.76 13.44 -3.99
N ASP A 176 2.81 12.99 -4.79
CA ASP A 176 2.96 11.87 -5.72
C ASP A 176 2.47 12.30 -7.10
N VAL A 177 3.28 12.08 -8.11
CA VAL A 177 2.94 12.42 -9.50
C VAL A 177 3.24 11.21 -10.37
N SER A 178 2.32 10.85 -11.23
CA SER A 178 2.47 9.77 -12.20
C SER A 178 2.14 10.24 -13.60
N LEU A 179 2.92 9.80 -14.57
CA LEU A 179 2.71 10.05 -15.98
C LEU A 179 3.03 8.77 -16.75
N GLN A 180 2.13 8.37 -17.65
CA GLN A 180 2.24 7.11 -18.35
C GLN A 180 1.63 7.24 -19.73
N TYR A 181 2.38 6.86 -20.78
CA TYR A 181 1.80 6.59 -22.08
C TYR A 181 0.95 5.33 -22.01
N GLU A 182 -0.28 5.38 -22.47
CA GLU A 182 -1.20 4.24 -22.51
C GLU A 182 -1.62 3.93 -23.94
N ALA A 183 -1.52 2.66 -24.31
CA ALA A 183 -2.07 2.11 -25.53
C ALA A 183 -2.96 0.93 -25.15
N THR A 184 -4.22 0.97 -25.57
CA THR A 184 -5.19 -0.10 -25.33
C THR A 184 -5.80 -0.58 -26.63
N ASP A 185 -6.05 -1.87 -26.73
CA ASP A 185 -6.72 -2.50 -27.86
C ASP A 185 -8.25 -2.58 -27.68
N ASN A 186 -8.76 -2.19 -26.50
CA ASN A 186 -10.17 -2.28 -26.15
C ASN A 186 -10.57 -1.19 -25.14
N VAL A 187 -10.58 0.07 -25.56
CA VAL A 187 -10.91 1.22 -24.70
C VAL A 187 -12.36 1.20 -24.23
N ASN A 188 -13.27 0.74 -25.08
CA ASN A 188 -14.70 0.64 -24.78
C ASN A 188 -15.08 -0.64 -24.02
N ASN A 189 -14.10 -1.47 -23.62
CA ASN A 189 -14.32 -2.74 -22.91
C ASN A 189 -15.35 -3.67 -23.56
N ALA A 190 -15.45 -3.64 -24.87
CA ALA A 190 -16.39 -4.46 -25.63
C ALA A 190 -15.99 -5.95 -25.66
N ALA A 191 -16.97 -6.82 -25.82
CA ALA A 191 -16.72 -8.24 -26.03
C ALA A 191 -16.14 -8.51 -27.42
N ASP A 192 -15.19 -9.46 -27.48
CA ASP A 192 -14.42 -9.78 -28.69
C ASP A 192 -15.26 -10.42 -29.81
N ALA A 193 -16.40 -11.04 -29.46
CA ALA A 193 -17.23 -11.73 -30.42
C ALA A 193 -17.91 -10.79 -31.42
N ARG A 194 -17.74 -11.04 -32.72
CA ARG A 194 -18.41 -10.31 -33.79
C ARG A 194 -19.87 -10.66 -33.98
N PHE A 195 -20.27 -11.86 -33.56
CA PHE A 195 -21.62 -12.38 -33.68
C PHE A 195 -22.15 -12.77 -32.29
N ILE A 196 -23.43 -12.58 -32.11
CA ILE A 196 -24.20 -13.01 -30.95
C ILE A 196 -25.35 -13.89 -31.40
N GLU A 197 -25.75 -14.84 -30.57
CA GLU A 197 -26.90 -15.67 -30.80
C GLU A 197 -28.01 -15.32 -29.81
N ILE A 198 -29.20 -15.00 -30.30
CA ILE A 198 -30.39 -14.65 -29.54
C ILE A 198 -31.54 -15.44 -30.09
N ASP A 199 -32.17 -16.29 -29.27
CA ASP A 199 -33.30 -17.13 -29.64
C ASP A 199 -33.02 -17.98 -30.90
N GLY A 200 -31.82 -18.57 -30.99
CA GLY A 200 -31.38 -19.40 -32.11
C GLY A 200 -31.07 -18.60 -33.39
N LYS A 201 -31.14 -17.27 -33.36
CA LYS A 201 -30.80 -16.41 -34.52
C LYS A 201 -29.45 -15.76 -34.30
N ARG A 202 -28.60 -15.79 -35.33
CA ARG A 202 -27.27 -15.17 -35.32
C ARG A 202 -27.37 -13.74 -35.77
N TRP A 203 -26.85 -12.81 -34.95
CA TRP A 203 -26.81 -11.38 -35.18
C TRP A 203 -25.37 -10.89 -35.26
N GLN A 204 -25.13 -9.97 -36.21
CA GLN A 204 -23.81 -9.32 -36.32
C GLN A 204 -23.81 -8.03 -35.52
N LYS A 205 -22.77 -7.80 -34.69
CA LYS A 205 -22.56 -6.55 -33.98
C LYS A 205 -22.15 -5.44 -34.95
N THR A 206 -22.55 -4.21 -34.64
CA THR A 206 -22.04 -3.01 -35.30
C THR A 206 -20.58 -2.77 -34.94
N ALA A 207 -19.87 -1.99 -35.77
CA ALA A 207 -18.45 -1.67 -35.54
C ALA A 207 -18.23 -1.01 -34.16
N ASP A 208 -19.13 -0.11 -33.74
CA ASP A 208 -19.05 0.60 -32.45
C ASP A 208 -19.21 -0.31 -31.22
N SER A 209 -19.79 -1.50 -31.42
CA SER A 209 -19.95 -2.52 -30.37
C SER A 209 -18.80 -3.52 -30.32
N LEU A 210 -17.77 -3.34 -31.14
CA LEU A 210 -16.55 -4.14 -31.15
C LEU A 210 -15.43 -3.41 -30.41
N PRO A 211 -14.37 -4.12 -29.99
CA PRO A 211 -13.21 -3.50 -29.34
C PRO A 211 -12.61 -2.37 -30.17
N GLN A 212 -12.45 -1.21 -29.55
CA GLN A 212 -11.85 -0.03 -30.15
C GLN A 212 -10.47 0.21 -29.56
N ARG A 213 -9.51 0.63 -30.40
CA ARG A 213 -8.18 0.99 -29.97
C ARG A 213 -8.16 2.46 -29.55
N ALA A 214 -7.30 2.77 -28.58
CA ALA A 214 -7.02 4.14 -28.21
C ALA A 214 -5.58 4.28 -27.70
N HIS A 215 -5.03 5.47 -27.93
CA HIS A 215 -3.71 5.86 -27.47
C HIS A 215 -3.83 7.17 -26.70
N GLY A 216 -3.14 7.27 -25.57
CA GLY A 216 -3.29 8.44 -24.73
C GLY A 216 -2.23 8.57 -23.68
N LEU A 217 -2.46 9.53 -22.82
CA LEU A 217 -1.63 9.82 -21.67
C LEU A 217 -2.46 9.63 -20.41
N ARG A 218 -2.05 8.68 -19.55
CA ARG A 218 -2.56 8.55 -18.20
C ARG A 218 -1.71 9.40 -17.27
N TYR A 219 -2.34 10.20 -16.45
CA TYR A 219 -1.70 11.13 -15.53
C TYR A 219 -2.35 11.04 -14.15
N GLY A 220 -1.58 11.40 -13.14
CA GLY A 220 -2.09 11.49 -11.77
C GLY A 220 -1.23 12.42 -10.96
N ALA A 221 -1.86 13.13 -10.03
CA ALA A 221 -1.19 13.93 -9.04
C ALA A 221 -1.95 13.82 -7.72
N SER A 222 -1.23 13.60 -6.63
CA SER A 222 -1.82 13.63 -5.30
C SER A 222 -0.86 14.23 -4.29
N VAL A 223 -1.42 14.72 -3.22
CA VAL A 223 -0.67 15.15 -2.04
C VAL A 223 -1.33 14.57 -0.81
N SER A 224 -0.51 13.99 0.08
CA SER A 224 -1.00 13.44 1.35
C SER A 224 -0.12 13.87 2.51
N ARG A 225 -0.69 13.80 3.71
CA ARG A 225 0.03 14.08 4.94
C ARG A 225 -0.48 13.23 6.08
N GLU A 226 0.44 12.73 6.89
CA GLU A 226 0.17 12.15 8.19
C GLU A 226 0.81 13.00 9.27
N LYS A 227 0.03 13.49 10.22
CA LYS A 227 0.51 14.31 11.34
C LYS A 227 0.35 13.55 12.63
N ASN A 228 1.45 13.32 13.35
CA ASN A 228 1.41 12.68 14.66
C ASN A 228 0.76 13.61 15.71
N LEU A 229 -0.28 13.13 16.35
CA LEU A 229 -1.03 13.84 17.40
C LEU A 229 -0.50 13.54 18.81
N GLY A 230 0.39 12.55 18.92
CA GLY A 230 0.97 12.06 20.16
C GLY A 230 0.85 10.54 20.25
N GLY A 231 1.85 9.88 20.85
CA GLY A 231 1.94 8.43 20.85
C GLY A 231 1.85 7.84 19.44
N HIS A 232 0.94 6.92 19.23
CA HIS A 232 0.72 6.25 17.95
C HIS A 232 -0.45 6.85 17.12
N HIS A 233 -1.00 7.98 17.54
CA HIS A 233 -2.19 8.58 16.93
C HIS A 233 -1.81 9.57 15.85
N TYR A 234 -2.51 9.50 14.69
CA TYR A 234 -2.24 10.33 13.53
C TYR A 234 -3.53 10.89 12.92
N ALA A 235 -3.47 12.13 12.49
CA ALA A 235 -4.42 12.68 11.52
C ALA A 235 -3.87 12.43 10.12
N TYR A 236 -4.73 12.03 9.20
CA TYR A 236 -4.43 11.79 7.80
C TYR A 236 -5.28 12.67 6.91
N ALA A 237 -4.68 13.22 5.85
CA ALA A 237 -5.37 13.94 4.79
C ALA A 237 -4.75 13.60 3.43
N LYS A 238 -5.58 13.50 2.39
CA LYS A 238 -5.16 13.32 0.99
C LYS A 238 -6.08 14.10 0.08
N LEU A 239 -5.49 14.75 -0.91
CA LEU A 239 -6.16 15.32 -2.08
C LEU A 239 -5.45 14.78 -3.31
N GLY A 240 -6.20 14.31 -4.31
CA GLY A 240 -5.61 13.78 -5.52
C GLY A 240 -6.56 13.85 -6.69
N GLY A 241 -5.99 13.76 -7.89
CA GLY A 241 -6.72 13.61 -9.14
C GLY A 241 -5.90 12.77 -10.10
N ASP A 242 -6.58 12.01 -10.91
CA ASP A 242 -5.99 11.19 -11.96
C ASP A 242 -6.91 11.12 -13.18
N GLY A 243 -6.37 10.70 -14.30
CA GLY A 243 -7.16 10.54 -15.50
C GLY A 243 -6.37 9.91 -16.62
N VAL A 244 -7.05 9.69 -17.73
CA VAL A 244 -6.48 9.37 -19.02
C VAL A 244 -7.09 10.27 -20.08
N ALA A 245 -6.27 10.83 -20.95
CA ALA A 245 -6.67 11.59 -22.11
C ALA A 245 -6.21 10.84 -23.36
N TYR A 246 -7.15 10.41 -24.18
CA TYR A 246 -6.88 9.71 -25.43
C TYR A 246 -6.83 10.70 -26.60
N TRP A 247 -5.84 10.59 -27.47
CA TRP A 247 -5.67 11.49 -28.61
C TRP A 247 -6.65 11.18 -29.75
N ASP A 248 -7.14 9.95 -29.81
CA ASP A 248 -7.91 9.40 -30.93
C ASP A 248 -9.34 8.98 -30.52
N ASN A 249 -9.69 9.07 -29.22
CA ASN A 249 -11.01 8.64 -28.74
C ASN A 249 -11.42 9.36 -27.43
N HIS A 250 -11.71 10.66 -27.53
CA HIS A 250 -12.02 11.53 -26.39
C HIS A 250 -13.30 11.16 -25.62
N ASP A 251 -14.21 10.39 -26.20
CA ASP A 251 -15.42 9.93 -25.51
C ASP A 251 -15.10 9.01 -24.32
N PHE A 252 -13.90 8.44 -24.30
CA PHE A 252 -13.39 7.58 -23.23
C PHE A 252 -12.36 8.28 -22.34
N ASP A 253 -12.17 9.58 -22.47
CA ASP A 253 -11.34 10.36 -21.56
C ASP A 253 -11.93 10.27 -20.15
N GLU A 254 -11.10 9.84 -19.20
CA GLU A 254 -11.48 9.68 -17.79
C GLU A 254 -10.75 10.69 -16.94
N GLN A 255 -11.44 11.25 -15.95
CA GLN A 255 -10.83 12.10 -14.93
C GLN A 255 -11.45 11.79 -13.59
N SER A 256 -10.66 11.84 -12.52
CA SER A 256 -11.12 11.73 -11.15
C SER A 256 -10.57 12.84 -10.27
N LEU A 257 -11.32 13.24 -9.27
CA LEU A 257 -10.88 14.08 -8.17
C LEU A 257 -11.29 13.41 -6.87
N ASN A 258 -10.33 13.14 -6.00
CA ASN A 258 -10.56 12.46 -4.74
C ASN A 258 -10.03 13.27 -3.55
N ILE A 259 -10.78 13.23 -2.46
CA ILE A 259 -10.40 13.79 -1.16
C ILE A 259 -10.63 12.75 -0.08
N ALA A 260 -9.69 12.63 0.83
CA ALA A 260 -9.80 11.74 1.97
C ALA A 260 -9.22 12.41 3.21
N ALA A 261 -9.86 12.21 4.36
CA ALA A 261 -9.33 12.65 5.64
C ALA A 261 -9.77 11.66 6.71
N GLY A 262 -8.88 11.35 7.66
CA GLY A 262 -9.21 10.32 8.64
C GLY A 262 -8.19 10.19 9.75
N TYR A 263 -8.35 9.12 10.47
CA TYR A 263 -7.52 8.76 11.60
C TYR A 263 -6.71 7.51 11.29
N LYS A 264 -5.44 7.53 11.72
CA LYS A 264 -4.56 6.38 11.68
C LYS A 264 -3.87 6.15 13.03
N ASN A 265 -3.54 4.91 13.31
CA ASN A 265 -2.75 4.50 14.48
C ASN A 265 -1.60 3.62 13.99
N HIS A 266 -0.37 4.07 14.20
CA HIS A 266 0.82 3.38 13.71
C HIS A 266 1.78 3.08 14.84
N SER A 267 2.31 1.86 14.87
CA SER A 267 3.47 1.47 15.66
C SER A 267 4.43 0.64 14.80
N ALA A 268 5.59 0.29 15.32
CA ALA A 268 6.54 -0.60 14.65
C ALA A 268 5.93 -1.95 14.24
N ALA A 269 4.98 -2.46 15.03
CA ALA A 269 4.41 -3.80 14.84
C ALA A 269 3.04 -3.82 14.17
N ARG A 270 2.26 -2.75 14.24
CA ARG A 270 0.87 -2.71 13.75
C ARG A 270 0.49 -1.34 13.22
N SER A 271 -0.43 -1.32 12.29
CA SER A 271 -1.14 -0.11 11.88
C SER A 271 -2.64 -0.37 11.81
N PHE A 272 -3.41 0.69 12.00
CA PHE A 272 -4.84 0.74 11.80
C PHE A 272 -5.19 2.10 11.20
N GLY A 273 -6.09 2.13 10.22
CA GLY A 273 -6.62 3.35 9.62
C GLY A 273 -8.13 3.30 9.51
N LEU A 274 -8.77 4.46 9.64
CA LEU A 274 -10.18 4.68 9.31
C LEU A 274 -10.29 6.00 8.57
N VAL A 275 -10.59 5.93 7.27
CA VAL A 275 -10.45 7.06 6.35
C VAL A 275 -11.73 7.21 5.52
N PRO A 276 -12.63 8.14 5.89
CA PRO A 276 -13.67 8.65 5.00
C PRO A 276 -13.08 9.28 3.74
N PHE A 277 -13.78 9.13 2.61
CA PHE A 277 -13.38 9.73 1.35
C PHE A 277 -14.58 10.15 0.51
N ALA A 278 -14.33 11.05 -0.43
CA ALA A 278 -15.24 11.40 -1.50
C ALA A 278 -14.47 11.54 -2.82
N GLU A 279 -15.11 11.10 -3.90
CA GLU A 279 -14.56 11.10 -5.25
C GLU A 279 -15.62 11.56 -6.24
N THR A 280 -15.19 12.28 -7.26
CA THR A 280 -16.03 12.67 -8.40
C THR A 280 -15.32 12.26 -9.68
N ASN A 281 -16.04 11.62 -10.59
CA ASN A 281 -15.52 11.09 -11.84
C ASN A 281 -16.21 11.74 -13.04
N TRP A 282 -15.41 12.01 -14.08
CA TRP A 282 -15.85 12.50 -15.39
C TRP A 282 -15.51 11.47 -16.46
N LEU A 283 -16.34 11.38 -17.48
CA LEU A 283 -16.14 10.55 -18.67
C LEU A 283 -16.51 11.37 -19.90
N GLY A 284 -15.65 11.38 -20.93
CA GLY A 284 -15.86 12.17 -22.13
C GLY A 284 -16.10 13.66 -21.84
N GLY A 285 -15.38 14.23 -20.86
CA GLY A 285 -15.52 15.63 -20.42
C GLY A 285 -16.78 15.94 -19.59
N SER A 286 -17.71 14.98 -19.41
CA SER A 286 -18.94 15.17 -18.64
C SER A 286 -18.85 14.49 -17.28
N ARG A 287 -19.41 15.14 -16.23
CA ARG A 287 -19.48 14.52 -14.90
C ARG A 287 -20.31 13.25 -14.98
N TYR A 288 -19.69 12.14 -14.62
CA TYR A 288 -20.28 10.82 -14.74
C TYR A 288 -20.90 10.30 -13.43
N ASN A 289 -20.10 10.23 -12.38
CA ASN A 289 -20.58 9.78 -11.08
C ASN A 289 -19.86 10.49 -9.92
N ARG A 290 -20.39 10.26 -8.73
CA ARG A 290 -19.78 10.56 -7.45
C ARG A 290 -19.79 9.30 -6.59
N ALA A 291 -18.67 9.02 -5.93
CA ALA A 291 -18.55 8.01 -4.88
C ALA A 291 -18.21 8.68 -3.56
N ASP A 292 -18.77 8.20 -2.49
CA ASP A 292 -18.40 8.56 -1.12
C ASP A 292 -18.41 7.32 -0.24
N GLY A 293 -17.56 7.29 0.77
CA GLY A 293 -17.45 6.08 1.57
C GLY A 293 -16.46 6.19 2.72
N VAL A 294 -16.17 5.04 3.30
CA VAL A 294 -15.18 4.88 4.35
C VAL A 294 -14.32 3.66 4.09
N GLN A 295 -13.06 3.78 4.39
CA GLN A 295 -12.07 2.72 4.31
C GLN A 295 -11.52 2.45 5.69
N ALA A 296 -11.34 1.17 6.02
CA ALA A 296 -10.63 0.72 7.20
C ALA A 296 -9.51 -0.22 6.79
N ASP A 297 -8.32 0.00 7.29
CA ASP A 297 -7.17 -0.85 7.10
C ASP A 297 -6.58 -1.27 8.44
N PHE A 298 -6.05 -2.46 8.50
CA PHE A 298 -5.30 -2.98 9.62
C PHE A 298 -4.12 -3.79 9.11
N SER A 299 -2.94 -3.57 9.66
CA SER A 299 -1.79 -4.43 9.41
C SER A 299 -1.08 -4.82 10.69
N ARG A 300 -0.49 -6.02 10.69
CA ARG A 300 0.33 -6.52 11.79
C ARG A 300 1.53 -7.29 11.27
N ARG A 301 2.69 -6.96 11.80
CA ARG A 301 3.95 -7.67 11.57
C ARG A 301 4.11 -8.79 12.60
N PHE A 302 4.53 -9.96 12.15
CA PHE A 302 4.88 -11.11 12.97
C PHE A 302 6.35 -11.46 12.75
N GLY A 303 7.19 -11.06 13.70
CA GLY A 303 8.64 -11.11 13.54
C GLY A 303 9.13 -10.22 12.40
N ALA A 304 10.29 -10.55 11.84
CA ALA A 304 10.91 -9.79 10.75
C ALA A 304 10.36 -10.14 9.37
N LYS A 305 9.74 -11.31 9.20
CA LYS A 305 9.46 -11.87 7.88
C LYS A 305 7.98 -11.80 7.44
N TRP A 306 7.05 -11.78 8.37
CA TRP A 306 5.64 -11.89 8.06
C TRP A 306 4.85 -10.62 8.36
N ARG A 307 3.94 -10.26 7.46
CA ARG A 307 2.93 -9.21 7.68
C ARG A 307 1.59 -9.68 7.19
N VAL A 308 0.56 -9.49 8.01
CA VAL A 308 -0.85 -9.67 7.61
C VAL A 308 -1.46 -8.28 7.45
N MET A 309 -2.23 -8.09 6.39
CA MET A 309 -2.98 -6.87 6.12
C MET A 309 -4.45 -7.25 5.90
N LEU A 310 -5.33 -6.51 6.55
CA LEU A 310 -6.77 -6.58 6.39
C LEU A 310 -7.27 -5.24 5.90
N ASN A 311 -8.16 -5.25 4.95
CA ASN A 311 -8.84 -4.04 4.47
C ASN A 311 -10.34 -4.28 4.40
N ALA A 312 -11.11 -3.26 4.68
CA ALA A 312 -12.55 -3.25 4.52
C ALA A 312 -12.99 -1.87 4.03
N GLY A 313 -14.08 -1.82 3.30
CA GLY A 313 -14.61 -0.56 2.81
C GLY A 313 -16.10 -0.63 2.57
N TYR A 314 -16.70 0.53 2.56
CA TYR A 314 -18.09 0.73 2.19
C TYR A 314 -18.16 1.95 1.29
N VAL A 315 -18.60 1.76 0.05
CA VAL A 315 -18.65 2.78 -0.99
C VAL A 315 -20.10 2.97 -1.40
N ARG A 316 -20.55 4.21 -1.52
CA ARG A 316 -21.84 4.59 -2.09
C ARG A 316 -21.60 5.28 -3.41
N LYS A 317 -22.23 4.77 -4.49
CA LYS A 317 -22.09 5.29 -5.86
C LYS A 317 -23.38 5.98 -6.30
N ARG A 318 -23.23 7.13 -6.95
CA ARG A 318 -24.33 7.93 -7.48
C ARG A 318 -23.97 8.45 -8.86
N TYR A 319 -24.74 8.05 -9.86
CA TYR A 319 -24.57 8.48 -11.23
C TYR A 319 -25.38 9.72 -11.51
N ARG A 320 -24.90 10.55 -12.44
CA ARG A 320 -25.53 11.82 -12.78
C ARG A 320 -26.71 11.62 -13.70
N GLU A 321 -26.51 10.82 -14.77
CA GLU A 321 -27.54 10.59 -15.79
C GLU A 321 -28.71 9.75 -15.22
N PRO A 322 -29.97 10.22 -15.29
CA PRO A 322 -31.11 9.55 -14.65
C PRO A 322 -31.25 8.08 -15.04
N HIS A 323 -31.14 7.75 -16.35
CA HIS A 323 -31.28 6.38 -16.84
C HIS A 323 -30.15 5.45 -16.36
N ILE A 324 -28.94 5.98 -16.13
CA ILE A 324 -27.83 5.23 -15.52
C ILE A 324 -28.05 5.14 -14.01
N ALA A 325 -28.49 6.21 -13.38
CA ALA A 325 -28.73 6.28 -11.93
C ALA A 325 -29.82 5.31 -11.48
N GLU A 326 -30.85 5.11 -12.26
CA GLU A 326 -31.94 4.14 -11.99
C GLU A 326 -31.43 2.71 -11.98
N ARG A 327 -30.39 2.39 -12.75
CA ARG A 327 -29.81 1.04 -12.84
C ARG A 327 -28.67 0.84 -11.87
N TYR A 328 -27.69 1.75 -11.85
CA TYR A 328 -26.36 1.57 -11.25
C TYR A 328 -26.12 2.28 -9.92
N ASN A 329 -27.01 3.20 -9.48
CA ASN A 329 -26.87 3.75 -8.13
C ASN A 329 -26.90 2.63 -7.11
N GLY A 330 -25.95 2.68 -6.17
CA GLY A 330 -25.84 1.56 -5.25
C GLY A 330 -24.80 1.75 -4.15
N LYS A 331 -24.53 0.63 -3.50
CA LYS A 331 -23.60 0.51 -2.37
C LYS A 331 -22.67 -0.66 -2.63
N MET A 332 -21.43 -0.57 -2.21
CA MET A 332 -20.46 -1.65 -2.39
C MET A 332 -19.66 -1.84 -1.11
N PRO A 333 -20.06 -2.75 -0.22
CA PRO A 333 -19.17 -3.28 0.80
C PRO A 333 -18.07 -4.13 0.14
N LEU A 334 -16.87 -4.02 0.69
CA LEU A 334 -15.72 -4.81 0.26
C LEU A 334 -14.82 -5.17 1.43
N ALA A 335 -14.12 -6.28 1.30
CA ALA A 335 -13.14 -6.74 2.27
C ALA A 335 -12.03 -7.53 1.59
N GLY A 336 -10.84 -7.52 2.19
CA GLY A 336 -9.71 -8.30 1.71
C GLY A 336 -8.72 -8.64 2.80
N VAL A 337 -7.95 -9.67 2.55
CA VAL A 337 -6.82 -10.10 3.36
C VAL A 337 -5.60 -10.30 2.48
N THR A 338 -4.44 -9.86 2.96
CA THR A 338 -3.15 -10.12 2.30
C THR A 338 -2.15 -10.60 3.33
N LEU A 339 -1.46 -11.68 3.02
CA LEU A 339 -0.31 -12.19 3.73
C LEU A 339 0.94 -11.86 2.92
N MET A 340 1.93 -11.24 3.55
CA MET A 340 3.23 -10.91 2.96
C MET A 340 4.34 -11.68 3.66
N TYR A 341 5.29 -12.16 2.90
CA TYR A 341 6.47 -12.87 3.38
C TYR A 341 7.75 -12.29 2.76
N ALA A 342 8.58 -11.68 3.60
CA ALA A 342 9.93 -11.27 3.24
C ALA A 342 10.88 -12.48 3.33
N ALA A 343 11.22 -13.03 2.18
CA ALA A 343 12.06 -14.22 2.08
C ALA A 343 13.56 -13.83 2.03
N PRO A 344 14.46 -14.80 2.29
CA PRO A 344 15.91 -14.57 2.14
C PRO A 344 16.28 -14.06 0.74
N LYS A 345 17.42 -13.37 0.65
CA LYS A 345 17.94 -12.80 -0.60
C LYS A 345 17.02 -11.75 -1.24
N GLY A 346 16.23 -11.02 -0.41
CA GLY A 346 15.44 -9.86 -0.86
C GLY A 346 14.18 -10.20 -1.68
N TRP A 347 13.70 -11.44 -1.67
CA TRP A 347 12.40 -11.76 -2.25
C TRP A 347 11.25 -11.33 -1.34
N LEU A 348 10.24 -10.71 -1.93
CA LEU A 348 8.97 -10.44 -1.29
C LEU A 348 7.87 -11.24 -1.99
N PHE A 349 7.18 -12.11 -1.26
CA PHE A 349 6.00 -12.81 -1.74
C PHE A 349 4.77 -12.28 -1.03
N TYR A 350 3.66 -12.21 -1.74
CA TYR A 350 2.37 -11.88 -1.14
C TYR A 350 1.24 -12.67 -1.79
N GLY A 351 0.26 -12.99 -1.00
CA GLY A 351 -0.95 -13.68 -1.44
C GLY A 351 -2.14 -13.21 -0.64
N GLY A 352 -3.32 -13.26 -1.22
CA GLY A 352 -4.50 -12.78 -0.55
C GLY A 352 -5.80 -13.18 -1.21
N ALA A 353 -6.89 -12.86 -0.52
CA ALA A 353 -8.25 -13.01 -1.02
C ALA A 353 -9.01 -11.70 -0.87
N ASP A 354 -9.95 -11.48 -1.75
CA ASP A 354 -10.84 -10.32 -1.76
C ASP A 354 -12.29 -10.71 -2.03
N TRP A 355 -13.17 -9.91 -1.46
CA TRP A 355 -14.61 -10.02 -1.65
C TRP A 355 -15.22 -8.63 -1.79
N SER A 356 -16.18 -8.49 -2.70
CA SER A 356 -17.03 -7.31 -2.80
C SER A 356 -18.44 -7.69 -3.26
N HIS A 357 -19.43 -6.89 -2.86
CA HIS A 357 -20.80 -7.01 -3.33
C HIS A 357 -21.27 -5.65 -3.87
N ASP A 358 -21.36 -5.53 -5.18
CA ASP A 358 -21.90 -4.34 -5.83
C ASP A 358 -23.42 -4.42 -5.84
N MET A 359 -24.06 -3.76 -4.89
CA MET A 359 -25.52 -3.73 -4.69
C MET A 359 -26.09 -2.55 -5.46
N THR A 360 -26.36 -2.72 -6.74
CA THR A 360 -27.01 -1.72 -7.59
C THR A 360 -28.53 -1.74 -7.44
N LYS A 361 -29.24 -0.70 -7.93
CA LYS A 361 -30.70 -0.63 -7.92
C LYS A 361 -31.31 -1.75 -8.77
N GLU A 362 -30.78 -2.00 -9.96
CA GLU A 362 -31.16 -3.15 -10.78
C GLU A 362 -30.39 -4.38 -10.33
N ALA A 363 -31.11 -5.42 -9.92
CA ALA A 363 -30.51 -6.68 -9.45
C ALA A 363 -29.72 -7.43 -10.52
N GLU A 364 -30.04 -7.25 -11.80
CA GLU A 364 -29.28 -7.84 -12.93
C GLU A 364 -27.89 -7.22 -13.11
N GLN A 365 -27.67 -6.01 -12.55
CA GLN A 365 -26.39 -5.32 -12.52
C GLN A 365 -25.66 -5.49 -11.18
N ALA A 366 -26.37 -5.89 -10.15
CA ALA A 366 -25.79 -6.22 -8.86
C ALA A 366 -24.99 -7.52 -8.94
N SER A 367 -23.87 -7.58 -8.22
CA SER A 367 -22.98 -8.76 -8.34
C SER A 367 -22.07 -8.92 -7.13
N VAL A 368 -21.81 -10.20 -6.79
CA VAL A 368 -20.79 -10.59 -5.81
C VAL A 368 -19.53 -11.03 -6.56
N ARG A 369 -18.40 -10.43 -6.19
CA ARG A 369 -17.07 -10.81 -6.68
C ARG A 369 -16.24 -11.43 -5.55
N LYS A 370 -15.60 -12.57 -5.81
CA LYS A 370 -14.67 -13.25 -4.91
C LYS A 370 -13.39 -13.54 -5.67
N GLY A 371 -12.27 -13.08 -5.15
CA GLY A 371 -10.98 -13.19 -5.82
C GLY A 371 -9.89 -13.74 -4.92
N ILE A 372 -8.86 -14.28 -5.57
CA ILE A 372 -7.57 -14.63 -4.96
C ILE A 372 -6.47 -13.97 -5.77
N ARG A 373 -5.40 -13.58 -5.11
CA ARG A 373 -4.24 -12.97 -5.75
C ARG A 373 -2.94 -13.51 -5.18
N PHE A 374 -1.93 -13.51 -6.02
CA PHE A 374 -0.57 -13.88 -5.67
C PHE A 374 0.40 -12.97 -6.40
N GLY A 375 1.49 -12.58 -5.74
CA GLY A 375 2.52 -11.78 -6.36
C GLY A 375 3.88 -12.00 -5.73
N ALA A 376 4.89 -11.58 -6.47
CA ALA A 376 6.28 -11.61 -6.05
C ALA A 376 7.00 -10.34 -6.53
N ALA A 377 7.97 -9.88 -5.73
CA ALA A 377 8.84 -8.77 -6.09
C ALA A 377 10.26 -9.04 -5.64
N LYS A 378 11.23 -8.54 -6.40
CA LYS A 378 12.64 -8.58 -6.05
C LYS A 378 13.40 -7.44 -6.73
N ALA A 379 14.28 -6.79 -5.98
CA ALA A 379 15.37 -5.99 -6.51
C ALA A 379 16.67 -6.81 -6.43
N PHE A 380 17.37 -6.92 -7.55
CA PHE A 380 18.61 -7.66 -7.66
C PHE A 380 19.80 -6.72 -7.42
N GLU A 381 20.93 -7.26 -6.94
CA GLU A 381 22.15 -6.50 -6.66
C GLU A 381 22.73 -5.79 -7.90
N ASN A 382 22.49 -6.34 -9.09
CA ASN A 382 22.92 -5.72 -10.36
C ASN A 382 22.09 -4.48 -10.74
N GLY A 383 21.02 -4.17 -9.97
CA GLY A 383 20.15 -3.02 -10.18
C GLY A 383 18.84 -3.33 -10.92
N PHE A 384 18.65 -4.54 -11.45
CA PHE A 384 17.36 -4.97 -11.98
C PHE A 384 16.33 -5.13 -10.87
N GLY A 385 15.07 -4.83 -11.20
CA GLY A 385 13.94 -5.14 -10.36
C GLY A 385 12.82 -5.78 -11.16
N ILE A 386 12.07 -6.65 -10.51
CA ILE A 386 10.89 -7.30 -11.06
C ILE A 386 9.77 -7.30 -10.03
N ARG A 387 8.55 -7.06 -10.49
CA ARG A 387 7.32 -7.22 -9.70
C ARG A 387 6.28 -7.93 -10.56
N THR A 388 5.61 -8.93 -10.00
CA THR A 388 4.53 -9.66 -10.67
C THR A 388 3.31 -9.76 -9.77
N ASN A 389 2.13 -9.74 -10.38
CA ASN A 389 0.85 -9.94 -9.69
C ASN A 389 -0.08 -10.75 -10.60
N LEU A 390 -0.63 -11.81 -10.05
CA LEU A 390 -1.65 -12.65 -10.69
C LEU A 390 -2.91 -12.59 -9.84
N ARG A 391 -4.06 -12.39 -10.46
CA ARG A 391 -5.36 -12.41 -9.80
C ARG A 391 -6.33 -13.28 -10.61
N TYR A 392 -7.10 -14.07 -9.90
CA TYR A 392 -8.28 -14.75 -10.40
C TYR A 392 -9.47 -14.31 -9.55
N ALA A 393 -10.59 -13.97 -10.19
CA ALA A 393 -11.83 -13.70 -9.50
C ALA A 393 -13.02 -14.35 -10.21
N ARG A 394 -14.03 -14.72 -9.43
CA ARG A 394 -15.34 -15.10 -9.90
C ARG A 394 -16.33 -14.01 -9.54
N ARG A 395 -17.04 -13.50 -10.55
CA ARG A 395 -18.12 -12.54 -10.40
C ARG A 395 -19.45 -13.22 -10.74
N THR A 396 -20.40 -13.16 -9.83
CA THR A 396 -21.74 -13.73 -10.02
C THR A 396 -22.74 -12.62 -9.85
N PHE A 397 -23.63 -12.43 -10.82
CA PHE A 397 -24.67 -11.43 -10.79
C PHE A 397 -25.87 -11.96 -10.00
N ASP A 398 -26.66 -11.04 -9.41
CA ASP A 398 -27.69 -11.39 -8.43
C ASP A 398 -28.99 -11.83 -9.09
N ALA A 399 -29.26 -11.36 -10.34
CA ALA A 399 -30.47 -11.71 -11.08
C ALA A 399 -30.17 -12.03 -12.57
N PRO A 400 -31.03 -12.76 -13.26
CA PRO A 400 -30.93 -12.96 -14.69
C PRO A 400 -31.25 -11.66 -15.45
N GLY A 401 -30.60 -11.45 -16.59
CA GLY A 401 -30.86 -10.33 -17.49
C GLY A 401 -32.29 -10.40 -18.05
N SER A 402 -32.96 -9.24 -18.06
CA SER A 402 -34.41 -9.18 -18.35
C SER A 402 -34.76 -9.18 -19.83
N LEU A 403 -33.88 -8.73 -20.74
CA LEU A 403 -34.25 -8.42 -22.13
C LEU A 403 -33.83 -9.47 -23.17
N VAL A 404 -32.71 -10.17 -22.95
CA VAL A 404 -32.14 -11.03 -23.99
C VAL A 404 -31.86 -12.46 -23.51
N TYR A 405 -31.46 -12.60 -22.26
CA TYR A 405 -31.17 -13.92 -21.68
C TYR A 405 -31.80 -14.06 -20.30
N ARG A 406 -32.58 -15.12 -20.10
CA ARG A 406 -33.07 -15.52 -18.76
C ARG A 406 -31.99 -16.24 -17.94
N LEU A 407 -30.73 -15.93 -18.21
CA LEU A 407 -29.58 -16.52 -17.53
C LEU A 407 -28.92 -15.51 -16.59
N THR A 408 -28.58 -15.97 -15.41
CA THR A 408 -27.74 -15.19 -14.50
C THR A 408 -26.31 -15.18 -15.01
N ARG A 409 -25.75 -13.99 -15.21
CA ARG A 409 -24.37 -13.80 -15.66
C ARG A 409 -23.38 -14.29 -14.60
N LYS A 410 -22.35 -14.99 -15.05
CA LYS A 410 -21.22 -15.49 -14.24
C LYS A 410 -19.95 -15.28 -15.05
N ASP A 411 -19.02 -14.55 -14.46
CA ASP A 411 -17.74 -14.25 -15.10
C ASP A 411 -16.57 -14.87 -14.33
N HIS A 412 -15.58 -15.34 -15.06
CA HIS A 412 -14.24 -15.68 -14.57
C HIS A 412 -13.26 -14.61 -15.05
N GLU A 413 -12.67 -13.90 -14.11
CA GLU A 413 -11.77 -12.78 -14.38
C GLU A 413 -10.33 -13.23 -14.08
N TYR A 414 -9.43 -13.05 -15.05
CA TYR A 414 -8.00 -13.35 -14.95
C TYR A 414 -7.22 -12.08 -15.20
N GLN A 415 -6.35 -11.71 -14.30
CA GLN A 415 -5.48 -10.58 -14.43
C GLN A 415 -4.03 -10.98 -14.15
N ALA A 416 -3.12 -10.53 -15.00
CA ALA A 416 -1.69 -10.70 -14.82
C ALA A 416 -1.03 -9.33 -15.04
N ASN A 417 -0.20 -8.90 -14.09
CA ASN A 417 0.61 -7.71 -14.21
C ASN A 417 2.08 -8.10 -13.99
N ALA A 418 2.97 -7.52 -14.76
CA ALA A 418 4.41 -7.61 -14.57
C ALA A 418 5.04 -6.23 -14.76
N SER A 419 6.01 -5.89 -13.93
CA SER A 419 6.78 -4.66 -14.02
C SER A 419 8.26 -5.01 -13.91
N VAL A 420 9.09 -4.45 -14.79
CA VAL A 420 10.53 -4.58 -14.75
C VAL A 420 11.17 -3.20 -14.81
N TRP A 421 12.25 -3.00 -14.06
CA TRP A 421 12.98 -1.74 -14.02
C TRP A 421 14.45 -1.98 -13.76
N HIS A 422 15.24 -0.93 -13.90
CA HIS A 422 16.64 -0.96 -13.58
C HIS A 422 17.06 0.31 -12.83
N ASN A 423 17.46 0.19 -11.57
CA ASN A 423 17.74 1.33 -10.67
C ASN A 423 18.87 2.25 -11.16
N LYS A 424 19.80 1.73 -11.99
CA LYS A 424 20.88 2.55 -12.60
C LYS A 424 20.35 3.41 -13.76
N ILE A 425 19.17 3.11 -14.30
CA ILE A 425 18.47 3.92 -15.29
C ILE A 425 17.58 4.87 -14.51
N SER A 426 18.17 5.93 -13.96
CA SER A 426 17.42 6.92 -13.18
C SER A 426 17.85 8.34 -13.56
N TRP A 427 16.87 9.25 -13.54
CA TRP A 427 17.10 10.67 -13.73
C TRP A 427 16.47 11.43 -12.56
N LYS A 428 17.29 12.12 -11.75
CA LYS A 428 16.85 12.84 -10.54
C LYS A 428 16.01 11.97 -9.58
N GLY A 429 16.37 10.69 -9.42
CA GLY A 429 15.63 9.73 -8.59
C GLY A 429 14.37 9.15 -9.23
N LEU A 430 14.08 9.48 -10.49
CA LEU A 430 12.98 8.93 -11.26
C LEU A 430 13.46 7.69 -12.03
N VAL A 431 12.86 6.54 -11.79
CA VAL A 431 13.19 5.26 -12.42
C VAL A 431 12.08 4.85 -13.38
N PRO A 432 12.36 4.62 -14.66
CA PRO A 432 11.37 4.10 -15.60
C PRO A 432 11.09 2.62 -15.36
N HIS A 433 9.82 2.26 -15.34
CA HIS A 433 9.32 0.90 -15.23
C HIS A 433 8.59 0.51 -16.50
N LEU A 434 8.99 -0.59 -17.13
CA LEU A 434 8.26 -1.21 -18.22
C LEU A 434 7.21 -2.16 -17.62
N ASN A 435 5.96 -1.92 -17.95
CA ASN A 435 4.82 -2.63 -17.38
C ASN A 435 4.06 -3.37 -18.45
N PHE A 436 3.57 -4.57 -18.08
CA PHE A 436 2.69 -5.41 -18.85
C PHE A 436 1.44 -5.69 -18.03
N ARG A 437 0.28 -5.50 -18.62
CA ARG A 437 -1.02 -5.83 -18.03
C ARG A 437 -1.81 -6.69 -19.00
N TYR A 438 -2.29 -7.80 -18.50
CA TYR A 438 -3.20 -8.69 -19.22
C TYR A 438 -4.47 -8.87 -18.40
N LEU A 439 -5.62 -8.65 -19.05
CA LEU A 439 -6.95 -8.89 -18.49
C LEU A 439 -7.71 -9.83 -19.43
N LYS A 440 -8.34 -10.86 -18.86
CA LYS A 440 -9.28 -11.73 -19.57
C LYS A 440 -10.52 -11.94 -18.70
N ILE A 441 -11.68 -11.80 -19.31
CA ILE A 441 -12.98 -12.12 -18.72
C ILE A 441 -13.64 -13.19 -19.58
N ASP A 442 -13.90 -14.35 -18.98
CA ASP A 442 -14.68 -15.43 -19.56
C ASP A 442 -16.07 -15.43 -18.91
N SER A 443 -17.09 -15.08 -19.67
CA SER A 443 -18.48 -15.04 -19.24
C SER A 443 -19.26 -16.23 -19.76
N ASN A 444 -20.24 -16.74 -18.97
CA ASN A 444 -21.21 -17.68 -19.49
C ASN A 444 -22.14 -17.07 -20.58
N MET A 445 -22.11 -15.74 -20.74
CA MET A 445 -22.74 -14.99 -21.81
C MET A 445 -21.66 -14.44 -22.76
N SER A 446 -20.87 -15.33 -23.36
CA SER A 446 -19.61 -15.03 -24.04
C SER A 446 -19.73 -13.98 -25.13
N GLY A 447 -20.79 -14.02 -25.95
CA GLY A 447 -21.00 -13.07 -27.04
C GLY A 447 -21.14 -11.61 -26.60
N PHE A 448 -21.55 -11.38 -25.35
CA PHE A 448 -21.78 -10.05 -24.80
C PHE A 448 -20.68 -9.54 -23.88
N TYR A 449 -20.05 -10.45 -23.11
CA TYR A 449 -19.22 -10.04 -21.99
C TYR A 449 -17.82 -10.64 -21.96
N SER A 450 -17.55 -11.72 -22.72
CA SER A 450 -16.20 -12.27 -22.81
C SER A 450 -15.29 -11.34 -23.60
N ARG A 451 -14.18 -10.94 -22.98
CA ARG A 451 -13.22 -10.01 -23.55
C ARG A 451 -11.81 -10.26 -23.02
N LYS A 452 -10.85 -9.79 -23.75
CA LYS A 452 -9.44 -9.73 -23.33
C LYS A 452 -8.87 -8.36 -23.67
N SER A 453 -7.89 -7.93 -22.92
CA SER A 453 -7.11 -6.73 -23.21
C SER A 453 -5.66 -6.98 -22.79
N MET A 454 -4.74 -6.47 -23.56
CA MET A 454 -3.31 -6.49 -23.28
C MET A 454 -2.77 -5.08 -23.43
N GLN A 455 -2.08 -4.61 -22.41
CA GLN A 455 -1.49 -3.29 -22.38
C GLN A 455 -0.01 -3.39 -22.05
N THR A 456 0.80 -2.63 -22.75
CA THR A 456 2.22 -2.44 -22.45
C THR A 456 2.45 -0.94 -22.31
N PHE A 457 3.05 -0.53 -21.19
CA PHE A 457 3.25 0.87 -20.91
C PHE A 457 4.50 1.13 -20.09
N VAL A 458 5.00 2.35 -20.16
CA VAL A 458 6.12 2.83 -19.35
C VAL A 458 5.58 3.80 -18.29
N SER A 459 5.80 3.49 -17.01
CA SER A 459 5.57 4.41 -15.90
C SER A 459 6.90 4.90 -15.33
N VAL A 460 6.89 6.03 -14.65
CA VAL A 460 8.05 6.56 -13.96
C VAL A 460 7.74 6.60 -12.47
N GLU A 461 8.54 5.90 -11.68
CA GLU A 461 8.39 5.88 -10.22
C GLU A 461 9.57 6.60 -9.56
N LYS A 462 9.31 7.42 -8.53
CA LYS A 462 10.37 8.06 -7.76
C LYS A 462 10.94 7.05 -6.77
N GLN A 463 12.25 6.84 -6.84
CA GLN A 463 12.98 6.07 -5.85
C GLN A 463 13.49 7.03 -4.76
N PHE A 464 13.10 6.76 -3.52
CA PHE A 464 13.52 7.53 -2.34
C PHE A 464 14.74 6.90 -1.68
#